data_f25947309d8e6f0235666f2af81664c4
#
_entry.id   f25947309d8e6f0235666f2af81664c4
#
_cell.length_a   1.000
_cell.length_b   1.000
_cell.length_c   1.000
_cell.angle_alpha   90.00
_cell.angle_beta   90.00
_cell.angle_gamma   90.00
#
_symmetry.space_group_name_H-M   'P 1'
#
loop_
_entity.id
_entity.type
_entity.pdbx_description
1 polymer ?
#
loop_
_entity_poly.entity_id
_entity_poly.type
_entity_poly.pdbx_seq_one_letter_code
_entity_poly.pdbx_strand_id
1 'polypeptide(L)'
;MLDGAELAFVDPRRFGTGELALGPEALDAFFVTRLGVEPFDADFTAAHMRVLTRTSRAPIKAMLLDQKRIAGVGNIYADEALFRAQIHPLRLANRLTGPQCAALRDAVVVTLQAGIDAKGATIDDFRDPDGVSGSFQDRFLVHLREGEPCVRCGRAVRKLRAAGRGTYVCERCQPRPRGRYAASARPASTPARSARTSS
;
A
#
# COMPACT_ATOMS: atom_id res chain seq x y z
N MET A 1 28.21 18.44 -21.88
CA MET A 1 27.20 19.29 -22.54
C MET A 1 25.95 18.47 -22.61
N LEU A 2 24.83 18.99 -22.08
CA LEU A 2 23.54 18.37 -22.28
C LEU A 2 23.16 18.64 -23.75
N ASP A 3 22.77 17.61 -24.45
CA ASP A 3 22.43 17.62 -25.89
C ASP A 3 21.08 18.27 -26.20
N GLY A 4 20.61 19.17 -25.33
CA GLY A 4 19.32 19.85 -25.49
C GLY A 4 18.12 19.01 -25.07
N ALA A 5 18.32 17.88 -24.36
CA ALA A 5 17.23 17.08 -23.83
C ALA A 5 16.46 17.84 -22.72
N GLU A 6 15.14 17.88 -22.82
CA GLU A 6 14.26 18.41 -21.79
C GLU A 6 13.73 17.30 -20.90
N LEU A 7 13.75 17.52 -19.57
CA LEU A 7 13.06 16.66 -18.61
C LEU A 7 11.76 17.32 -18.21
N ALA A 8 10.64 16.77 -18.66
CA ALA A 8 9.31 17.25 -18.30
C ALA A 8 8.73 16.42 -17.14
N PHE A 9 8.33 17.09 -16.06
CA PHE A 9 7.62 16.49 -14.94
C PHE A 9 6.11 16.76 -15.09
N VAL A 10 5.36 15.72 -15.41
CA VAL A 10 3.90 15.81 -15.58
C VAL A 10 3.20 15.19 -14.36
N ASP A 11 2.59 16.05 -13.53
CA ASP A 11 1.82 15.62 -12.34
C ASP A 11 0.44 16.29 -12.31
N PRO A 12 -0.57 15.69 -12.96
CA PRO A 12 -1.93 16.22 -12.98
C PRO A 12 -2.56 16.37 -11.60
N ARG A 13 -2.13 15.58 -10.61
CA ARG A 13 -2.65 15.61 -9.24
C ARG A 13 -1.93 16.61 -8.34
N ARG A 14 -0.80 17.16 -8.77
CA ARG A 14 0.02 18.14 -8.06
C ARG A 14 0.49 17.72 -6.67
N PHE A 15 0.77 16.43 -6.49
CA PHE A 15 1.30 15.88 -5.23
C PHE A 15 2.82 15.67 -5.27
N GLY A 16 3.39 15.67 -6.46
CA GLY A 16 4.82 15.50 -6.66
C GLY A 16 5.58 16.74 -6.27
N THR A 17 6.76 16.52 -5.72
CA THR A 17 7.77 17.54 -5.47
C THR A 17 9.07 17.11 -6.11
N GLY A 18 9.79 18.06 -6.70
CA GLY A 18 11.12 17.82 -7.26
C GLY A 18 12.19 18.44 -6.39
N GLU A 19 13.32 17.78 -6.27
CA GLU A 19 14.52 18.31 -5.63
C GLU A 19 15.73 17.92 -6.50
N LEU A 20 16.64 18.85 -6.71
CA LEU A 20 17.86 18.60 -7.47
C LEU A 20 18.99 18.17 -6.53
N ALA A 21 19.45 16.93 -6.66
CA ALA A 21 20.62 16.42 -5.98
C ALA A 21 21.83 16.45 -6.92
N LEU A 22 22.87 17.18 -6.55
CA LEU A 22 24.11 17.26 -7.33
C LEU A 22 25.12 16.24 -6.81
N GLY A 23 25.29 15.17 -7.57
CA GLY A 23 26.22 14.07 -7.26
C GLY A 23 25.65 12.96 -6.36
N PRO A 24 26.35 11.85 -6.25
CA PRO A 24 25.88 10.67 -5.52
C PRO A 24 25.69 10.93 -4.03
N GLU A 25 26.56 11.67 -3.38
CA GLU A 25 26.46 11.96 -1.95
C GLU A 25 25.20 12.74 -1.58
N ALA A 26 24.81 13.75 -2.41
CA ALA A 26 23.58 14.51 -2.20
C ALA A 26 22.34 13.65 -2.47
N LEU A 27 22.42 12.72 -3.42
CA LEU A 27 21.34 11.78 -3.73
C LEU A 27 21.16 10.78 -2.58
N ASP A 28 22.24 10.21 -2.06
CA ASP A 28 22.20 9.29 -0.92
C ASP A 28 21.63 9.98 0.33
N ALA A 29 22.08 11.19 0.64
CA ALA A 29 21.55 12.00 1.75
C ALA A 29 20.05 12.28 1.57
N PHE A 30 19.59 12.52 0.35
CA PHE A 30 18.18 12.71 0.02
C PHE A 30 17.34 11.47 0.38
N PHE A 31 17.79 10.28 -0.03
CA PHE A 31 17.06 9.04 0.22
C PHE A 31 17.12 8.63 1.70
N VAL A 32 18.29 8.63 2.32
CA VAL A 32 18.48 8.23 3.73
C VAL A 32 17.60 9.03 4.69
N THR A 33 17.36 10.31 4.39
CA THR A 33 16.51 11.16 5.24
C THR A 33 15.02 10.95 5.02
N ARG A 34 14.60 10.34 3.92
CA ARG A 34 13.20 10.23 3.49
C ARG A 34 12.65 8.83 3.44
N LEU A 35 13.50 7.84 3.22
CA LEU A 35 13.10 6.44 3.06
C LEU A 35 13.60 5.60 4.25
N GLY A 36 12.77 4.66 4.66
CA GLY A 36 13.12 3.62 5.62
C GLY A 36 13.74 2.42 4.91
N VAL A 37 13.65 1.25 5.55
CA VAL A 37 14.19 0.00 5.02
C VAL A 37 13.54 -0.37 3.68
N GLU A 38 14.35 -0.79 2.73
CA GLU A 38 13.87 -1.36 1.48
C GLU A 38 13.40 -2.81 1.69
N PRO A 39 12.19 -3.18 1.19
CA PRO A 39 11.62 -4.52 1.42
C PRO A 39 12.44 -5.68 0.87
N PHE A 40 13.34 -5.43 -0.08
CA PHE A 40 14.21 -6.44 -0.68
C PHE A 40 15.62 -6.51 -0.06
N ASP A 41 15.93 -5.60 0.86
CA ASP A 41 17.20 -5.63 1.56
C ASP A 41 17.25 -6.77 2.58
N ALA A 42 18.47 -7.27 2.83
CA ALA A 42 18.72 -8.30 3.84
C ALA A 42 18.30 -7.86 5.26
N ASP A 43 18.31 -6.55 5.53
CA ASP A 43 17.91 -5.97 6.81
C ASP A 43 16.40 -5.98 7.04
N PHE A 44 15.58 -6.14 6.01
CA PHE A 44 14.12 -6.27 6.16
C PHE A 44 13.73 -7.65 6.66
N THR A 45 14.08 -7.94 7.90
CA THR A 45 13.80 -9.21 8.58
C THR A 45 12.49 -9.19 9.37
N ALA A 46 12.02 -10.37 9.80
CA ALA A 46 10.90 -10.47 10.74
C ALA A 46 11.19 -9.77 12.10
N ALA A 47 12.45 -9.78 12.54
CA ALA A 47 12.90 -9.05 13.72
C ALA A 47 12.79 -7.54 13.51
N HIS A 48 13.23 -7.03 12.36
CA HIS A 48 13.10 -5.61 11.99
C HIS A 48 11.63 -5.19 11.93
N MET A 49 10.77 -5.96 11.24
CA MET A 49 9.32 -5.71 11.22
C MET A 49 8.74 -5.66 12.64
N ARG A 50 9.21 -6.52 13.55
CA ARG A 50 8.76 -6.49 14.95
C ARG A 50 9.19 -5.21 15.67
N VAL A 51 10.38 -4.70 15.43
CA VAL A 51 10.84 -3.40 15.97
C VAL A 51 9.96 -2.27 15.45
N LEU A 52 9.75 -2.17 14.14
CA LEU A 52 8.90 -1.15 13.52
C LEU A 52 7.47 -1.16 14.07
N THR A 53 6.89 -2.35 14.23
CA THR A 53 5.52 -2.47 14.75
C THR A 53 5.43 -2.08 16.23
N ARG A 54 6.37 -2.50 17.08
CA ARG A 54 6.36 -2.19 18.52
C ARG A 54 6.45 -0.72 18.82
N THR A 55 7.16 0.05 18.01
CA THR A 55 7.35 1.51 18.17
C THR A 55 6.17 2.33 17.63
N SER A 56 5.16 1.70 17.02
CA SER A 56 4.03 2.40 16.41
C SER A 56 2.69 2.06 17.07
N ARG A 57 1.98 3.07 17.54
CA ARG A 57 0.59 2.96 18.02
C ARG A 57 -0.43 3.24 16.93
N ALA A 58 0.01 3.50 15.71
CA ALA A 58 -0.86 3.69 14.57
C ALA A 58 -1.50 2.37 14.11
N PRO A 59 -2.60 2.41 13.32
CA PRO A 59 -3.06 1.26 12.58
C PRO A 59 -1.95 0.67 11.73
N ILE A 60 -1.94 -0.66 11.60
CA ILE A 60 -0.88 -1.33 10.85
C ILE A 60 -0.80 -0.85 9.39
N LYS A 61 -1.95 -0.55 8.75
CA LYS A 61 -1.94 0.01 7.40
C LYS A 61 -1.27 1.38 7.35
N ALA A 62 -1.52 2.25 8.32
CA ALA A 62 -0.87 3.57 8.39
C ALA A 62 0.65 3.44 8.56
N MET A 63 1.10 2.48 9.37
CA MET A 63 2.53 2.20 9.57
C MET A 63 3.19 1.69 8.29
N LEU A 64 2.52 0.81 7.52
CA LEU A 64 3.03 0.31 6.24
C LEU A 64 3.14 1.40 5.16
N LEU A 65 2.26 2.40 5.20
CA LEU A 65 2.26 3.52 4.24
C LEU A 65 3.29 4.60 4.56
N ASP A 66 3.92 4.53 5.73
CA ASP A 66 4.95 5.48 6.15
C ASP A 66 6.28 5.13 5.48
N GLN A 67 6.61 5.85 4.41
CA GLN A 67 7.82 5.62 3.62
C GLN A 67 9.12 5.78 4.44
N LYS A 68 9.08 6.50 5.57
CA LYS A 68 10.23 6.61 6.50
C LYS A 68 10.44 5.34 7.33
N ARG A 69 9.50 4.40 7.29
CA ARG A 69 9.60 3.11 7.97
C ARG A 69 9.90 1.98 7.01
N ILE A 70 9.14 1.90 5.93
CA ILE A 70 9.28 0.88 4.89
C ILE A 70 9.10 1.57 3.54
N ALA A 71 10.13 1.56 2.72
CA ALA A 71 10.10 2.16 1.41
C ALA A 71 9.20 1.37 0.43
N GLY A 72 8.65 2.03 -0.57
CA GLY A 72 7.96 1.41 -1.70
C GLY A 72 6.55 0.85 -1.44
N VAL A 73 6.09 0.77 -0.18
CA VAL A 73 4.76 0.21 0.11
C VAL A 73 3.67 1.26 -0.10
N GLY A 74 2.95 1.16 -1.22
CA GLY A 74 1.78 1.99 -1.55
C GLY A 74 0.46 1.39 -1.07
N ASN A 75 -0.65 2.09 -1.38
CA ASN A 75 -1.99 1.72 -0.92
C ASN A 75 -2.43 0.32 -1.38
N ILE A 76 -2.17 -0.02 -2.62
CA ILE A 76 -2.49 -1.32 -3.23
C ILE A 76 -1.72 -2.42 -2.50
N TYR A 77 -0.41 -2.27 -2.42
CA TYR A 77 0.48 -3.25 -1.81
C TYR A 77 0.19 -3.45 -0.33
N ALA A 78 -0.17 -2.39 0.40
CA ALA A 78 -0.58 -2.49 1.81
C ALA A 78 -1.87 -3.31 1.99
N ASP A 79 -2.90 -3.12 1.15
CA ASP A 79 -4.14 -3.91 1.21
C ASP A 79 -3.87 -5.38 0.91
N GLU A 80 -3.15 -5.67 -0.16
CA GLU A 80 -2.83 -7.02 -0.62
C GLU A 80 -1.94 -7.78 0.39
N ALA A 81 -0.90 -7.12 0.93
CA ALA A 81 -0.03 -7.72 1.95
C ALA A 81 -0.79 -8.01 3.25
N LEU A 82 -1.63 -7.09 3.71
CA LEU A 82 -2.46 -7.30 4.91
C LEU A 82 -3.47 -8.42 4.73
N PHE A 83 -4.05 -8.58 3.52
CA PHE A 83 -4.92 -9.70 3.22
C PHE A 83 -4.16 -11.03 3.23
N ARG A 84 -2.97 -11.08 2.61
CA ARG A 84 -2.11 -12.28 2.62
C ARG A 84 -1.74 -12.70 4.03
N ALA A 85 -1.36 -11.74 4.87
CA ALA A 85 -1.01 -11.95 6.28
C ALA A 85 -2.22 -12.17 7.21
N GLN A 86 -3.45 -12.05 6.73
CA GLN A 86 -4.70 -12.16 7.50
C GLN A 86 -4.78 -11.16 8.67
N ILE A 87 -4.25 -9.96 8.47
CA ILE A 87 -4.23 -8.90 9.47
C ILE A 87 -5.20 -7.79 9.05
N HIS A 88 -6.10 -7.41 9.96
CA HIS A 88 -7.04 -6.32 9.71
C HIS A 88 -6.30 -4.97 9.62
N PRO A 89 -6.57 -4.12 8.61
CA PRO A 89 -5.88 -2.84 8.40
C PRO A 89 -5.90 -1.87 9.58
N LEU A 90 -6.97 -1.93 10.39
CA LEU A 90 -7.14 -1.08 11.58
C LEU A 90 -6.55 -1.67 12.86
N ARG A 91 -5.92 -2.85 12.81
CA ARG A 91 -5.23 -3.38 13.98
C ARG A 91 -4.05 -2.48 14.33
N LEU A 92 -3.89 -2.15 15.62
CA LEU A 92 -2.73 -1.37 16.07
C LEU A 92 -1.44 -2.14 15.80
N ALA A 93 -0.45 -1.47 15.24
CA ALA A 93 0.83 -2.10 14.88
C ALA A 93 1.50 -2.76 16.10
N ASN A 94 1.54 -2.09 17.24
CA ASN A 94 2.14 -2.60 18.47
C ASN A 94 1.36 -3.77 19.13
N ARG A 95 0.25 -4.18 18.55
CA ARG A 95 -0.55 -5.34 18.98
C ARG A 95 -0.35 -6.57 18.11
N LEU A 96 0.57 -6.51 17.15
CA LEU A 96 0.94 -7.69 16.37
C LEU A 96 1.84 -8.62 17.19
N THR A 97 1.58 -9.91 17.07
CA THR A 97 2.44 -10.95 17.64
C THR A 97 3.68 -11.18 16.77
N GLY A 98 4.70 -11.87 17.31
CA GLY A 98 5.90 -12.22 16.53
C GLY A 98 5.59 -12.98 15.23
N PRO A 99 4.79 -14.05 15.26
CA PRO A 99 4.36 -14.75 14.05
C PRO A 99 3.62 -13.85 13.05
N GLN A 100 2.78 -12.93 13.53
CA GLN A 100 2.10 -11.98 12.64
C GLN A 100 3.06 -10.98 11.99
N CYS A 101 4.10 -10.55 12.70
CA CYS A 101 5.14 -9.68 12.12
C CYS A 101 5.91 -10.41 11.02
N ALA A 102 6.28 -11.68 11.24
CA ALA A 102 6.94 -12.51 10.24
C ALA A 102 6.06 -12.70 9.00
N ALA A 103 4.82 -13.14 9.19
CA ALA A 103 3.86 -13.32 8.10
C ALA A 103 3.62 -12.02 7.30
N LEU A 104 3.57 -10.86 7.99
CA LEU A 104 3.39 -9.57 7.33
C LEU A 104 4.62 -9.17 6.52
N ARG A 105 5.82 -9.38 7.07
CA ARG A 105 7.08 -9.12 6.35
C ARG A 105 7.13 -9.93 5.06
N ASP A 106 6.86 -11.23 5.14
CA ASP A 106 6.87 -12.11 3.97
C ASP A 106 5.78 -11.72 2.95
N ALA A 107 4.59 -11.36 3.44
CA ALA A 107 3.50 -10.89 2.60
C ALA A 107 3.84 -9.58 1.86
N VAL A 108 4.55 -8.64 2.50
CA VAL A 108 5.01 -7.40 1.86
C VAL A 108 5.96 -7.73 0.71
N VAL A 109 6.99 -8.55 0.95
CA VAL A 109 7.96 -8.93 -0.07
C VAL A 109 7.29 -9.64 -1.25
N VAL A 110 6.47 -10.65 -0.98
CA VAL A 110 5.75 -11.40 -2.04
C VAL A 110 4.83 -10.50 -2.85
N THR A 111 4.16 -9.55 -2.20
CA THR A 111 3.22 -8.67 -2.88
C THR A 111 3.94 -7.65 -3.78
N LEU A 112 5.03 -7.08 -3.29
CA LEU A 112 5.85 -6.15 -4.09
C LEU A 112 6.51 -6.87 -5.26
N GLN A 113 7.05 -8.07 -5.06
CA GLN A 113 7.62 -8.88 -6.13
C GLN A 113 6.59 -9.17 -7.22
N ALA A 114 5.37 -9.59 -6.82
CA ALA A 114 4.29 -9.82 -7.78
C ALA A 114 3.89 -8.55 -8.57
N GLY A 115 4.03 -7.38 -7.94
CA GLY A 115 3.84 -6.09 -8.60
C GLY A 115 4.95 -5.80 -9.62
N ILE A 116 6.21 -6.06 -9.27
CA ILE A 116 7.36 -5.89 -10.16
C ILE A 116 7.23 -6.82 -11.36
N ASP A 117 6.95 -8.11 -11.13
CA ASP A 117 6.77 -9.12 -12.18
C ASP A 117 5.62 -8.78 -13.15
N ALA A 118 4.63 -8.04 -12.65
CA ALA A 118 3.49 -7.57 -13.44
C ALA A 118 3.70 -6.16 -14.04
N LYS A 119 4.89 -5.57 -13.92
CA LYS A 119 5.23 -4.20 -14.36
C LYS A 119 4.32 -3.11 -13.74
N GLY A 120 3.90 -3.32 -12.48
CA GLY A 120 3.02 -2.41 -11.75
C GLY A 120 1.52 -2.62 -12.04
N ALA A 121 0.69 -1.73 -11.50
CA ALA A 121 -0.76 -1.71 -11.73
C ALA A 121 -1.14 -0.46 -12.52
N THR A 122 -1.78 -0.66 -13.66
CA THR A 122 -2.41 0.41 -14.44
C THR A 122 -3.87 0.52 -14.01
N ILE A 123 -4.18 1.49 -13.14
CA ILE A 123 -5.56 1.70 -12.64
C ILE A 123 -6.24 2.85 -13.40
N ASP A 124 -5.48 3.88 -13.74
CA ASP A 124 -5.95 5.01 -14.54
C ASP A 124 -4.98 5.22 -15.73
N ASP A 125 -4.01 6.13 -15.59
CA ASP A 125 -3.11 6.55 -16.67
C ASP A 125 -1.65 6.09 -16.47
N PHE A 126 -1.39 5.28 -15.41
CA PHE A 126 -0.02 4.85 -15.13
C PHE A 126 0.51 3.95 -16.24
N ARG A 127 1.65 4.34 -16.79
CA ARG A 127 2.47 3.53 -17.71
C ARG A 127 3.91 3.57 -17.23
N ASP A 128 4.65 2.53 -17.52
CA ASP A 128 6.09 2.52 -17.27
C ASP A 128 6.81 3.52 -18.22
N PRO A 129 8.12 3.79 -18.03
CA PRO A 129 8.88 4.69 -18.89
C PRO A 129 8.85 4.30 -20.36
N ASP A 130 8.63 3.02 -20.67
CA ASP A 130 8.53 2.50 -22.03
C ASP A 130 7.09 2.56 -22.58
N GLY A 131 6.15 3.14 -21.82
CA GLY A 131 4.73 3.26 -22.21
C GLY A 131 3.92 1.97 -22.04
N VAL A 132 4.47 0.94 -21.41
CA VAL A 132 3.82 -0.35 -21.22
C VAL A 132 2.87 -0.29 -20.01
N SER A 133 1.66 -0.81 -20.18
CA SER A 133 0.69 -0.95 -19.09
C SER A 133 1.05 -2.13 -18.19
N GLY A 134 1.04 -1.92 -16.89
CA GLY A 134 1.18 -3.00 -15.92
C GLY A 134 -0.09 -3.85 -15.84
N SER A 135 0.02 -5.07 -15.33
CA SER A 135 -1.06 -6.05 -15.19
C SER A 135 -1.31 -6.52 -13.76
N PHE A 136 -0.74 -5.85 -12.76
CA PHE A 136 -0.92 -6.28 -11.38
C PHE A 136 -2.37 -6.17 -10.89
N GLN A 137 -3.19 -5.28 -11.46
CA GLN A 137 -4.63 -5.17 -11.17
C GLN A 137 -5.39 -6.47 -11.42
N ASP A 138 -4.96 -7.30 -12.37
CA ASP A 138 -5.60 -8.58 -12.71
C ASP A 138 -5.33 -9.64 -11.63
N ARG A 139 -4.39 -9.39 -10.73
CA ARG A 139 -3.96 -10.27 -9.63
C ARG A 139 -4.42 -9.81 -8.26
N PHE A 140 -5.26 -8.77 -8.16
CA PHE A 140 -5.75 -8.27 -6.88
C PHE A 140 -6.60 -9.30 -6.16
N LEU A 141 -6.30 -9.51 -4.88
CA LEU A 141 -7.04 -10.41 -4.01
C LEU A 141 -8.18 -9.71 -3.28
N VAL A 142 -7.99 -8.42 -2.95
CA VAL A 142 -8.99 -7.60 -2.25
C VAL A 142 -9.07 -6.17 -2.79
N HIS A 143 -7.95 -5.58 -3.26
CA HIS A 143 -7.94 -4.18 -3.70
C HIS A 143 -8.89 -3.99 -4.88
N LEU A 144 -9.72 -2.92 -4.86
CA LEU A 144 -10.78 -2.60 -5.83
C LEU A 144 -11.90 -3.66 -5.99
N ARG A 145 -11.93 -4.72 -5.18
CA ARG A 145 -12.88 -5.81 -5.29
C ARG A 145 -14.06 -5.69 -4.31
N GLU A 146 -14.51 -4.47 -4.03
CA GLU A 146 -15.67 -4.25 -3.14
C GLU A 146 -16.92 -4.96 -3.65
N GLY A 147 -17.59 -5.72 -2.78
CA GLY A 147 -18.78 -6.51 -3.11
C GLY A 147 -18.49 -7.86 -3.74
N GLU A 148 -17.31 -8.09 -4.31
CA GLU A 148 -16.93 -9.36 -4.89
C GLU A 148 -16.65 -10.45 -3.84
N PRO A 149 -16.79 -11.73 -4.20
CA PRO A 149 -16.46 -12.82 -3.30
C PRO A 149 -14.96 -12.86 -2.99
N CYS A 150 -14.64 -12.99 -1.71
CA CYS A 150 -13.27 -13.20 -1.25
C CYS A 150 -12.73 -14.52 -1.79
N VAL A 151 -11.54 -14.49 -2.38
CA VAL A 151 -10.87 -15.66 -2.99
C VAL A 151 -10.58 -16.79 -2.00
N ARG A 152 -10.56 -16.51 -0.68
CA ARG A 152 -10.31 -17.53 0.37
C ARG A 152 -11.58 -18.12 0.97
N CYS A 153 -12.64 -17.32 1.15
CA CYS A 153 -13.78 -17.74 1.96
C CYS A 153 -15.15 -17.43 1.35
N GLY A 154 -15.20 -16.85 0.16
CA GLY A 154 -16.43 -16.51 -0.55
C GLY A 154 -17.23 -15.32 0.01
N ARG A 155 -16.90 -14.81 1.21
CA ARG A 155 -17.61 -13.64 1.76
C ARG A 155 -17.26 -12.38 0.96
N ALA A 156 -18.23 -11.49 0.77
CA ALA A 156 -18.01 -10.24 0.07
C ALA A 156 -16.89 -9.40 0.70
N VAL A 157 -15.98 -8.91 -0.13
CA VAL A 157 -14.94 -7.94 0.25
C VAL A 157 -15.62 -6.61 0.57
N ARG A 158 -15.17 -5.94 1.61
CA ARG A 158 -15.70 -4.65 2.04
C ARG A 158 -14.69 -3.55 1.83
N LYS A 159 -15.19 -2.37 1.49
CA LYS A 159 -14.41 -1.13 1.48
C LYS A 159 -14.63 -0.37 2.78
N LEU A 160 -13.56 0.13 3.35
CA LEU A 160 -13.56 1.02 4.50
C LEU A 160 -12.52 2.14 4.29
N ARG A 161 -12.42 3.06 5.23
CA ARG A 161 -11.39 4.10 5.22
C ARG A 161 -10.37 3.84 6.34
N ALA A 162 -9.11 3.73 5.98
CA ALA A 162 -7.98 3.61 6.92
C ALA A 162 -6.83 4.49 6.45
N ALA A 163 -6.16 5.18 7.36
CA ALA A 163 -5.06 6.11 7.04
C ALA A 163 -5.44 7.15 5.96
N GLY A 164 -6.68 7.65 5.99
CA GLY A 164 -7.17 8.61 4.99
C GLY A 164 -7.45 8.04 3.60
N ARG A 165 -7.19 6.73 3.35
CA ARG A 165 -7.28 6.10 2.04
C ARG A 165 -8.38 5.04 1.99
N GLY A 166 -8.96 4.81 0.81
CA GLY A 166 -9.81 3.66 0.53
C GLY A 166 -9.04 2.37 0.81
N THR A 167 -9.68 1.43 1.49
CA THR A 167 -9.05 0.22 2.03
C THR A 167 -9.99 -0.94 1.83
N TYR A 168 -9.51 -2.03 1.28
CA TYR A 168 -10.31 -3.20 0.96
C TYR A 168 -9.93 -4.36 1.88
N VAL A 169 -10.92 -5.07 2.41
CA VAL A 169 -10.72 -6.08 3.45
C VAL A 169 -11.79 -7.16 3.40
N CYS A 170 -11.42 -8.41 3.66
CA CYS A 170 -12.36 -9.46 3.99
C CYS A 170 -12.42 -9.63 5.51
N GLU A 171 -13.48 -9.15 6.17
CA GLU A 171 -13.58 -9.17 7.64
C GLU A 171 -13.66 -10.59 8.25
N ARG A 172 -13.90 -11.64 7.43
CA ARG A 172 -13.80 -13.02 7.88
C ARG A 172 -12.35 -13.51 7.92
N CYS A 173 -11.57 -13.25 6.86
CA CYS A 173 -10.16 -13.64 6.80
C CYS A 173 -9.26 -12.71 7.61
N GLN A 174 -9.68 -11.46 7.78
CA GLN A 174 -8.99 -10.41 8.53
C GLN A 174 -9.93 -9.91 9.65
N PRO A 175 -10.06 -10.62 10.78
CA PRO A 175 -11.02 -10.26 11.81
C PRO A 175 -10.76 -8.87 12.39
N ARG A 176 -11.85 -8.10 12.55
CA ARG A 176 -11.79 -6.76 13.13
C ARG A 176 -11.17 -6.77 14.52
N PRO A 177 -10.28 -5.81 14.82
CA PRO A 177 -9.76 -5.68 16.18
C PRO A 177 -10.88 -5.27 17.12
N ARG A 178 -10.88 -5.80 18.37
CA ARG A 178 -11.81 -5.40 19.43
C ARG A 178 -11.33 -4.09 20.06
N GLY A 179 -12.28 -3.22 20.48
CA GLY A 179 -11.98 -1.98 21.22
C GLY A 179 -12.19 -0.69 20.42
N ARG A 180 -11.76 0.46 20.97
CA ARG A 180 -12.02 1.82 20.45
C ARG A 180 -11.66 2.04 18.98
N TYR A 181 -10.73 1.28 18.45
CA TYR A 181 -10.27 1.42 17.07
C TYR A 181 -11.31 0.96 16.05
N ALA A 182 -12.18 0.00 16.41
CA ALA A 182 -13.26 -0.46 15.53
C ALA A 182 -14.36 0.60 15.34
N ALA A 183 -14.52 1.52 16.27
CA ALA A 183 -15.57 2.54 16.26
C ALA A 183 -15.25 3.76 15.36
N SER A 184 -13.99 4.03 15.03
CA SER A 184 -13.58 5.19 14.20
C SER A 184 -13.60 4.94 12.68
N ALA A 185 -13.81 3.70 12.25
CA ALA A 185 -13.93 3.35 10.83
C ALA A 185 -15.39 3.57 10.37
N ARG A 186 -15.71 4.78 9.95
CA ARG A 186 -16.99 5.02 9.24
C ARG A 186 -16.93 4.29 7.89
N PRO A 187 -18.02 3.59 7.47
CA PRO A 187 -18.10 3.07 6.11
C PRO A 187 -17.95 4.25 5.13
N ALA A 188 -17.25 4.03 4.02
CA ALA A 188 -17.25 5.01 2.95
C ALA A 188 -18.69 5.13 2.43
N SER A 189 -19.26 6.31 2.48
CA SER A 189 -20.56 6.57 1.85
C SER A 189 -20.39 6.38 0.36
N THR A 190 -21.12 5.42 -0.21
CA THR A 190 -21.22 5.24 -1.66
C THR A 190 -21.92 6.48 -2.22
N PRO A 191 -21.32 7.24 -3.15
CA PRO A 191 -22.08 8.28 -3.84
C PRO A 191 -23.16 7.59 -4.67
N ALA A 192 -24.41 8.00 -4.48
CA ALA A 192 -25.53 7.54 -5.29
C ALA A 192 -25.19 7.81 -6.78
N ARG A 193 -25.19 6.77 -7.61
CA ARG A 193 -25.15 6.91 -9.06
C ARG A 193 -26.38 7.71 -9.48
N SER A 194 -26.19 8.98 -9.84
CA SER A 194 -27.24 9.74 -10.52
C SER A 194 -27.52 9.05 -11.86
N ALA A 195 -28.69 8.46 -11.98
CA ALA A 195 -29.21 8.01 -13.26
C ALA A 195 -29.34 9.25 -14.16
N ARG A 196 -28.51 9.35 -15.17
CA ARG A 196 -28.75 10.26 -16.30
C ARG A 196 -29.86 9.65 -17.13
N THR A 197 -31.06 10.15 -16.98
CA THR A 197 -32.13 9.98 -17.94
C THR A 197 -31.79 10.79 -19.17
N SER A 198 -31.56 10.10 -20.27
CA SER A 198 -31.53 10.69 -21.61
C SER A 198 -32.96 10.99 -22.03
N SER A 199 -33.22 12.23 -22.40
CA SER A 199 -34.27 12.67 -23.30
C SER A 199 -33.62 13.23 -24.52
#